data_1b83d87ee037759c0f7d9b2643f71ee4
#
_entry.id   1b83d87ee037759c0f7d9b2643f71ee4
#
_cell.length_a   1.000
_cell.length_b   1.000
_cell.length_c   1.000
_cell.angle_alpha   90.00
_cell.angle_beta   90.00
_cell.angle_gamma   90.00
#
_symmetry.space_group_name_H-M   'P 1'
#
loop_
_entity.id
_entity.type
_entity.pdbx_description
1 polymer ?
#
loop_
_entity_poly.entity_id
_entity_poly.type
_entity_poly.pdbx_seq_one_letter_code
_entity_poly.pdbx_strand_id
1 'polypeptide(L)'
;MTMNYRSWKITGLIATMVIVLTIPLSLVLNQPSGDLQTADVVFTGGRSCIECHQKEYRLWKGSDHDNAMSVASDSTVLGDFNNVEFTFNGITSKFYKRSGKFFVFTEGKGGKMTEYEVTHTFGVRP
;
A
#
# COMPACT_ATOMS: atom_id res chain seq x y z
N MET A 1 30.74 46.79 -42.35
CA MET A 1 30.84 45.47 -41.72
C MET A 1 29.74 44.61 -42.32
N THR A 2 29.98 43.94 -43.44
CA THR A 2 28.98 43.13 -44.17
C THR A 2 28.87 41.76 -43.50
N MET A 3 27.83 41.58 -42.71
CA MET A 3 27.51 40.28 -42.11
C MET A 3 27.15 39.29 -43.23
N ASN A 4 27.92 38.22 -43.31
CA ASN A 4 27.84 37.24 -44.39
C ASN A 4 26.52 36.50 -44.32
N TYR A 5 25.67 36.55 -45.35
CA TYR A 5 24.34 35.88 -45.45
C TYR A 5 24.36 34.41 -45.06
N ARG A 6 25.48 33.74 -45.29
CA ARG A 6 25.70 32.32 -44.95
C ARG A 6 25.78 32.12 -43.42
N SER A 7 26.38 33.06 -42.68
CA SER A 7 26.48 33.06 -41.22
C SER A 7 25.08 33.20 -40.56
N TRP A 8 24.21 34.05 -41.08
CA TRP A 8 22.88 34.27 -40.52
C TRP A 8 21.97 33.03 -40.66
N LYS A 9 22.05 32.31 -41.78
CA LYS A 9 21.31 31.06 -41.96
C LYS A 9 21.74 30.01 -40.98
N ILE A 10 23.03 29.84 -40.72
CA ILE A 10 23.59 28.89 -39.77
C ILE A 10 23.17 29.23 -38.34
N THR A 11 23.24 30.54 -37.96
CA THR A 11 22.83 30.98 -36.64
C THR A 11 21.33 30.78 -36.42
N GLY A 12 20.47 31.03 -37.40
CA GLY A 12 19.04 30.80 -37.35
C GLY A 12 18.72 29.29 -37.19
N LEU A 13 19.42 28.42 -37.91
CA LEU A 13 19.23 26.98 -37.86
C LEU A 13 19.64 26.38 -36.50
N ILE A 14 20.72 26.89 -35.91
CA ILE A 14 21.16 26.50 -34.56
C ILE A 14 20.13 26.97 -33.52
N ALA A 15 19.65 28.22 -33.61
CA ALA A 15 18.67 28.76 -32.69
C ALA A 15 17.33 27.98 -32.72
N THR A 16 16.84 27.63 -33.91
CA THR A 16 15.64 26.77 -34.03
C THR A 16 15.85 25.38 -33.48
N MET A 17 17.00 24.78 -33.72
CA MET A 17 17.32 23.46 -33.16
C MET A 17 17.36 23.46 -31.62
N VAL A 18 17.94 24.47 -31.03
CA VAL A 18 17.97 24.65 -29.57
C VAL A 18 16.55 24.81 -29.01
N ILE A 19 15.70 25.61 -29.62
CA ILE A 19 14.32 25.81 -29.20
C ILE A 19 13.52 24.51 -29.29
N VAL A 20 13.65 23.77 -30.39
CA VAL A 20 12.94 22.51 -30.61
C VAL A 20 13.36 21.44 -29.60
N LEU A 21 14.59 21.44 -29.14
CA LEU A 21 15.09 20.49 -28.15
C LEU A 21 14.76 20.92 -26.70
N THR A 22 14.88 22.21 -26.38
CA THR A 22 14.74 22.67 -24.99
C THR A 22 13.30 22.77 -24.54
N ILE A 23 12.34 23.16 -25.41
CA ILE A 23 10.93 23.27 -25.03
C ILE A 23 10.33 21.93 -24.62
N PRO A 24 10.40 20.85 -25.43
CA PRO A 24 9.85 19.57 -25.01
C PRO A 24 10.58 18.98 -23.80
N LEU A 25 11.89 19.17 -23.73
CA LEU A 25 12.68 18.71 -22.56
C LEU A 25 12.23 19.42 -21.28
N SER A 26 12.00 20.73 -21.33
CA SER A 26 11.51 21.49 -20.17
C SER A 26 10.08 21.10 -19.77
N LEU A 27 9.22 20.77 -20.74
CA LEU A 27 7.87 20.28 -20.47
C LEU A 27 7.87 18.91 -19.82
N VAL A 28 8.81 18.04 -20.19
CA VAL A 28 8.96 16.70 -19.56
C VAL A 28 9.56 16.82 -18.15
N LEU A 29 10.59 17.66 -17.98
CA LEU A 29 11.26 17.82 -16.68
C LEU A 29 10.44 18.61 -15.65
N ASN A 30 9.58 19.53 -16.13
CA ASN A 30 8.69 20.33 -15.29
C ASN A 30 7.26 19.79 -15.24
N GLN A 31 7.05 18.53 -15.62
CA GLN A 31 5.75 17.93 -15.29
C GLN A 31 5.59 18.00 -13.78
N PRO A 32 4.57 18.70 -13.26
CA PRO A 32 4.28 18.62 -11.85
C PRO A 32 4.12 17.14 -11.56
N SER A 33 4.97 16.59 -10.69
CA SER A 33 4.72 15.31 -10.07
C SER A 33 3.26 15.39 -9.65
N GLY A 34 2.38 14.66 -10.32
CA GLY A 34 0.99 14.58 -9.91
C GLY A 34 1.04 14.05 -8.50
N ASP A 35 1.10 14.95 -7.54
CA ASP A 35 0.71 14.68 -6.19
C ASP A 35 -0.73 14.19 -6.36
N LEU A 36 -0.89 12.87 -6.40
CA LEU A 36 -2.16 12.27 -6.11
C LEU A 36 -2.47 12.83 -4.71
N GLN A 37 -3.10 14.00 -4.68
CA GLN A 37 -3.80 14.43 -3.48
C GLN A 37 -4.63 13.22 -3.15
N THR A 38 -4.16 12.45 -2.17
CA THR A 38 -4.96 11.46 -1.51
C THR A 38 -6.12 12.26 -0.94
N ALA A 39 -7.16 12.43 -1.76
CA ALA A 39 -8.44 12.89 -1.26
C ALA A 39 -8.66 11.99 -0.04
N ASP A 40 -8.85 12.58 1.13
CA ASP A 40 -9.10 11.83 2.36
C ASP A 40 -10.17 10.80 2.03
N VAL A 41 -9.74 9.53 1.89
CA VAL A 41 -10.64 8.45 1.56
C VAL A 41 -11.48 8.22 2.80
N VAL A 42 -12.68 8.79 2.80
CA VAL A 42 -13.64 8.59 3.88
C VAL A 42 -14.31 7.24 3.64
N PHE A 43 -13.96 6.27 4.49
CA PHE A 43 -14.65 4.98 4.50
C PHE A 43 -16.05 5.16 5.10
N THR A 44 -17.08 4.99 4.29
CA THR A 44 -18.48 5.13 4.75
C THR A 44 -18.96 3.95 5.60
N GLY A 45 -18.26 2.82 5.54
CA GLY A 45 -18.61 1.59 6.25
C GLY A 45 -19.87 0.91 5.69
N GLY A 46 -20.03 -0.38 5.99
CA GLY A 46 -21.14 -1.19 5.48
C GLY A 46 -22.53 -0.72 5.92
N ARG A 47 -22.62 0.03 7.02
CA ARG A 47 -23.92 0.49 7.56
C ARG A 47 -24.63 1.49 6.64
N SER A 48 -23.90 2.29 5.89
CA SER A 48 -24.49 3.26 4.96
C SER A 48 -25.22 2.61 3.78
N CYS A 49 -24.93 1.35 3.50
CA CYS A 49 -25.56 0.61 2.39
C CYS A 49 -26.85 -0.13 2.82
N ILE A 50 -27.09 -0.29 4.13
CA ILE A 50 -28.17 -1.13 4.67
C ILE A 50 -29.56 -0.65 4.23
N GLU A 51 -29.77 0.66 4.20
CA GLU A 51 -31.10 1.24 3.90
C GLU A 51 -31.61 0.81 2.52
N CYS A 52 -30.72 0.73 1.53
CA CYS A 52 -31.08 0.32 0.16
C CYS A 52 -30.84 -1.18 -0.10
N HIS A 53 -29.86 -1.82 0.58
CA HIS A 53 -29.41 -3.18 0.32
C HIS A 53 -29.61 -4.14 1.50
N GLN A 54 -30.77 -4.08 2.15
CA GLN A 54 -31.06 -4.87 3.36
C GLN A 54 -30.93 -6.38 3.16
N LYS A 55 -31.35 -6.90 1.99
CA LYS A 55 -31.29 -8.32 1.69
C LYS A 55 -29.84 -8.78 1.55
N GLU A 56 -29.05 -8.07 0.78
CA GLU A 56 -27.65 -8.34 0.51
C GLU A 56 -26.84 -8.23 1.81
N TYR A 57 -27.09 -7.20 2.60
CA TYR A 57 -26.43 -7.04 3.90
C TYR A 57 -26.73 -8.20 4.85
N ARG A 58 -27.98 -8.69 4.93
CA ARG A 58 -28.32 -9.84 5.79
C ARG A 58 -27.64 -11.15 5.34
N LEU A 59 -27.47 -11.34 4.02
CA LEU A 59 -26.78 -12.50 3.47
C LEU A 59 -25.25 -12.41 3.68
N TRP A 60 -24.72 -11.22 3.64
CA TRP A 60 -23.30 -10.97 3.83
C TRP A 60 -22.90 -11.03 5.31
N LYS A 61 -23.68 -10.41 6.20
CA LYS A 61 -23.38 -10.30 7.63
C LYS A 61 -23.31 -11.66 8.31
N GLY A 62 -22.16 -11.94 8.94
CA GLY A 62 -21.87 -13.25 9.58
C GLY A 62 -21.49 -14.36 8.60
N SER A 63 -21.42 -14.06 7.29
CA SER A 63 -20.89 -15.01 6.30
C SER A 63 -19.37 -15.19 6.44
N ASP A 64 -18.83 -16.21 5.77
CA ASP A 64 -17.39 -16.43 5.70
C ASP A 64 -16.65 -15.21 5.09
N HIS A 65 -17.32 -14.49 4.19
CA HIS A 65 -16.77 -13.28 3.58
C HIS A 65 -16.68 -12.10 4.59
N ASP A 66 -17.71 -11.88 5.40
CA ASP A 66 -17.69 -10.87 6.48
C ASP A 66 -16.60 -11.18 7.51
N ASN A 67 -16.37 -12.47 7.78
CA ASN A 67 -15.39 -12.93 8.76
C ASN A 67 -13.99 -13.18 8.17
N ALA A 68 -13.80 -13.02 6.85
CA ALA A 68 -12.53 -13.33 6.17
C ALA A 68 -11.34 -12.52 6.70
N MET A 69 -11.60 -11.33 7.24
CA MET A 69 -10.62 -10.50 7.94
C MET A 69 -11.26 -9.91 9.20
N SER A 70 -10.95 -10.51 10.34
CA SER A 70 -11.50 -10.11 11.64
C SER A 70 -10.43 -9.48 12.52
N VAL A 71 -10.84 -8.56 13.40
CA VAL A 71 -9.96 -8.03 14.45
C VAL A 71 -9.51 -9.19 15.35
N ALA A 72 -8.22 -9.23 15.67
CA ALA A 72 -7.66 -10.27 16.53
C ALA A 72 -8.29 -10.24 17.93
N SER A 73 -8.85 -11.36 18.34
CA SER A 73 -9.50 -11.57 19.63
C SER A 73 -9.38 -13.05 20.03
N ASP A 74 -9.77 -13.39 21.24
CA ASP A 74 -9.75 -14.79 21.70
C ASP A 74 -10.69 -15.71 20.90
N SER A 75 -11.69 -15.13 20.22
CA SER A 75 -12.62 -15.88 19.37
C SER A 75 -12.18 -15.98 17.90
N THR A 76 -11.31 -15.10 17.44
CA THR A 76 -10.89 -15.04 16.03
C THR A 76 -9.47 -15.56 15.79
N VAL A 77 -8.62 -15.57 16.82
CA VAL A 77 -7.26 -16.14 16.77
C VAL A 77 -7.35 -17.60 17.14
N LEU A 78 -7.29 -18.47 16.13
CA LEU A 78 -7.40 -19.93 16.31
C LEU A 78 -6.06 -20.58 16.64
N GLY A 79 -4.93 -19.90 16.42
CA GLY A 79 -3.60 -20.40 16.75
C GLY A 79 -3.31 -20.36 18.25
N ASP A 80 -2.37 -21.21 18.68
CA ASP A 80 -1.90 -21.22 20.06
C ASP A 80 -0.89 -20.09 20.29
N PHE A 81 -1.23 -19.14 21.19
CA PHE A 81 -0.41 -18.03 21.59
C PHE A 81 0.04 -18.11 23.06
N ASN A 82 0.13 -19.34 23.62
CA ASN A 82 0.60 -19.58 24.98
C ASN A 82 2.13 -19.75 25.05
N ASN A 83 2.89 -18.79 24.54
CA ASN A 83 4.36 -18.84 24.45
C ASN A 83 4.90 -20.01 23.63
N VAL A 84 4.22 -20.37 22.55
CA VAL A 84 4.60 -21.49 21.67
C VAL A 84 5.68 -21.02 20.70
N GLU A 85 6.59 -21.92 20.37
CA GLU A 85 7.61 -21.71 19.35
C GLU A 85 7.37 -22.64 18.17
N PHE A 86 7.59 -22.11 16.96
CA PHE A 86 7.51 -22.85 15.72
C PHE A 86 8.70 -22.53 14.84
N THR A 87 9.40 -23.58 14.38
CA THR A 87 10.57 -23.41 13.51
C THR A 87 10.23 -23.85 12.08
N PHE A 88 10.46 -22.96 11.13
CA PHE A 88 10.31 -23.24 9.71
C PHE A 88 11.47 -22.63 8.93
N ASN A 89 12.08 -23.39 8.03
CA ASN A 89 13.25 -22.98 7.23
C ASN A 89 14.39 -22.38 8.06
N GLY A 90 14.64 -22.92 9.27
CA GLY A 90 15.69 -22.42 10.16
C GLY A 90 15.35 -21.17 10.96
N ILE A 91 14.16 -20.60 10.76
CA ILE A 91 13.67 -19.45 11.51
C ILE A 91 12.73 -19.93 12.60
N THR A 92 13.03 -19.62 13.87
CA THR A 92 12.16 -19.90 15.00
C THR A 92 11.33 -18.68 15.32
N SER A 93 10.01 -18.83 15.20
CA SER A 93 9.04 -17.79 15.57
C SER A 93 8.40 -18.14 16.91
N LYS A 94 8.15 -17.12 17.73
CA LYS A 94 7.46 -17.27 19.00
C LYS A 94 6.13 -16.54 19.00
N PHE A 95 5.08 -17.22 19.47
CA PHE A 95 3.71 -16.73 19.53
C PHE A 95 3.27 -16.59 20.98
N TYR A 96 2.82 -15.41 21.37
CA TYR A 96 2.46 -15.17 22.77
C TYR A 96 1.43 -14.04 22.93
N LYS A 97 0.78 -14.02 24.11
CA LYS A 97 -0.13 -12.95 24.53
C LYS A 97 0.54 -12.06 25.57
N ARG A 98 0.28 -10.77 25.46
CA ARG A 98 0.70 -9.77 26.44
C ARG A 98 -0.38 -8.69 26.56
N SER A 99 -0.87 -8.46 27.77
CA SER A 99 -1.92 -7.45 28.05
C SER A 99 -3.16 -7.59 27.16
N GLY A 100 -3.61 -8.83 26.89
CA GLY A 100 -4.77 -9.12 26.07
C GLY A 100 -4.56 -9.00 24.55
N LYS A 101 -3.34 -8.71 24.11
CA LYS A 101 -2.96 -8.62 22.70
C LYS A 101 -2.10 -9.81 22.28
N PHE A 102 -2.14 -10.11 20.98
CA PHE A 102 -1.40 -11.22 20.37
C PHE A 102 -0.13 -10.70 19.69
N PHE A 103 0.98 -11.40 19.89
CA PHE A 103 2.28 -11.03 19.32
C PHE A 103 2.97 -12.21 18.66
N VAL A 104 3.66 -11.93 17.56
CA VAL A 104 4.59 -12.85 16.92
C VAL A 104 5.98 -12.22 16.94
N PHE A 105 6.95 -12.93 17.51
CA PHE A 105 8.36 -12.57 17.42
C PHE A 105 8.98 -13.47 16.36
N THR A 106 9.37 -12.90 15.22
CA THR A 106 9.87 -13.64 14.05
C THR A 106 10.87 -12.81 13.26
N GLU A 107 11.47 -13.40 12.25
CA GLU A 107 12.35 -12.69 11.34
C GLU A 107 11.56 -11.66 10.53
N GLY A 108 12.04 -10.43 10.52
CA GLY A 108 11.52 -9.32 9.77
C GLY A 108 12.43 -8.90 8.61
N LYS A 109 12.21 -7.70 8.12
CA LYS A 109 12.99 -7.14 7.01
C LYS A 109 14.49 -7.15 7.33
N GLY A 110 15.29 -7.69 6.42
CA GLY A 110 16.75 -7.77 6.55
C GLY A 110 17.27 -8.83 7.52
N GLY A 111 16.50 -9.86 7.83
CA GLY A 111 16.90 -10.98 8.69
C GLY A 111 16.92 -10.67 10.19
N LYS A 112 16.38 -9.52 10.61
CA LYS A 112 16.36 -9.11 12.02
C LYS A 112 15.11 -9.66 12.71
N MET A 113 15.30 -10.37 13.82
CA MET A 113 14.19 -10.80 14.69
C MET A 113 13.44 -9.59 15.23
N THR A 114 12.14 -9.56 15.02
CA THR A 114 11.26 -8.42 15.29
C THR A 114 9.95 -8.87 15.91
N GLU A 115 9.42 -8.10 16.86
CA GLU A 115 8.09 -8.32 17.43
C GLU A 115 7.03 -7.62 16.57
N TYR A 116 5.95 -8.34 16.24
CA TYR A 116 4.79 -7.82 15.54
C TYR A 116 3.53 -8.06 16.35
N GLU A 117 2.70 -7.02 16.52
CA GLU A 117 1.36 -7.17 17.06
C GLU A 117 0.44 -7.73 15.96
N VAL A 118 -0.29 -8.80 16.27
CA VAL A 118 -1.32 -9.37 15.40
C VAL A 118 -2.60 -8.58 15.64
N THR A 119 -2.96 -7.72 14.71
CA THR A 119 -4.15 -6.86 14.82
C THR A 119 -5.38 -7.47 14.15
N HIS A 120 -5.16 -8.31 13.13
CA HIS A 120 -6.22 -8.96 12.38
C HIS A 120 -5.85 -10.41 12.05
N THR A 121 -6.87 -11.23 11.86
CA THR A 121 -6.75 -12.61 11.36
C THR A 121 -7.31 -12.69 9.95
N PHE A 122 -6.73 -13.54 9.12
CA PHE A 122 -7.20 -13.82 7.77
C PHE A 122 -7.67 -15.27 7.66
N GLY A 123 -8.79 -15.48 6.97
CA GLY A 123 -9.42 -16.78 6.84
C GLY A 123 -10.50 -17.01 7.89
N VAL A 124 -11.33 -18.01 7.67
CA VAL A 124 -12.53 -18.26 8.48
C VAL A 124 -12.49 -19.60 9.20
N ARG A 125 -11.78 -20.57 8.63
CA ARG A 125 -11.63 -21.93 9.15
C ARG A 125 -10.22 -22.45 8.89
N PRO A 126 -9.68 -23.27 9.80
CA PRO A 126 -8.40 -23.94 9.57
C PRO A 126 -8.53 -24.99 8.46
#